data_8beff2151cbbeeaec16a33650577d52b
#
_entry.id   8beff2151cbbeeaec16a33650577d52b
#
_cell.length_a   1.000
_cell.length_b   1.000
_cell.length_c   1.000
_cell.angle_alpha   90.00
_cell.angle_beta   90.00
_cell.angle_gamma   90.00
#
_symmetry.space_group_name_H-M   'P 1'
#
loop_
_entity.id
_entity.type
_entity.pdbx_description
1 polymer ?
#
loop_
_entity_poly.entity_id
_entity_poly.type
_entity_poly.pdbx_seq_one_letter_code
_entity_poly.pdbx_strand_id
1 'polypeptide(L)'
;MLVGIKNVSKLIGISIIACCAVLVCTMFLNFYFDIRLIESEITSELSMFFYNAQVSTAKVVCLVSGGCLLLTAIVMLLFYIKHYIDTHKKELGILKALGYSNIKIAKSFWVFGISIFIGTVTGYAGAFLIMPWFYALQNEDKMLPEITINFHPSILFYFVVLPTVCFSALSVYYAWYKFKKPVLLLLKDNTQTASKTPNHRIEKSSELSFVEYLKRNTLKSKKALVFFIVFASFCFSAMTQMSFSMKDLSSEMMGVMMLVIGLVLAFTTLFLAITTVINGNTKTIAMMRVFGYSQKECCRAILGGYRPLSYIGFIIGTVYQYGLLRLMVDIVFKDVEGVPTYKFDFPTMLISLACFITIYEIMMYIYSEKIKKISIKEIMIE
;
A
#
# COMPACT_ATOMS: atom_id res chain seq x y z
N MET A 1 -8.34 10.72 25.32
CA MET A 1 -8.35 9.94 24.08
C MET A 1 -6.95 9.41 23.85
N LEU A 2 -6.75 8.10 23.90
CA LEU A 2 -5.44 7.43 23.82
C LEU A 2 -4.79 7.54 22.45
N VAL A 3 -5.59 7.48 21.39
CA VAL A 3 -5.18 7.75 20.03
C VAL A 3 -5.75 9.11 19.69
N GLY A 4 -4.94 10.16 19.81
CA GLY A 4 -5.38 11.53 19.53
C GLY A 4 -5.53 11.78 18.03
N ILE A 5 -6.40 12.74 17.68
CA ILE A 5 -6.57 13.25 16.29
C ILE A 5 -5.22 13.71 15.69
N LYS A 6 -4.25 14.13 16.53
CA LYS A 6 -2.86 14.43 16.10
C LYS A 6 -2.14 13.27 15.41
N ASN A 7 -2.59 12.03 15.62
CA ASN A 7 -2.03 10.86 14.95
C ASN A 7 -2.65 10.61 13.56
N VAL A 8 -3.74 11.28 13.20
CA VAL A 8 -4.35 11.19 11.84
C VAL A 8 -3.35 11.65 10.78
N SER A 9 -2.53 12.67 11.07
CA SER A 9 -1.49 13.12 10.12
C SER A 9 -0.45 12.04 9.79
N LYS A 10 -0.20 11.11 10.74
CA LYS A 10 0.69 9.97 10.51
C LYS A 10 0.04 8.88 9.64
N LEU A 11 -1.28 8.97 9.44
CA LEU A 11 -2.10 8.03 8.66
C LEU A 11 -2.40 8.51 7.23
N ILE A 12 -1.86 9.67 6.83
CA ILE A 12 -2.07 10.26 5.50
C ILE A 12 -1.80 9.25 4.38
N GLY A 13 -0.78 8.40 4.52
CA GLY A 13 -0.48 7.36 3.53
C GLY A 13 -1.64 6.39 3.28
N ILE A 14 -2.35 5.98 4.34
CA ILE A 14 -3.52 5.10 4.21
C ILE A 14 -4.69 5.86 3.58
N SER A 15 -4.88 7.15 3.94
CA SER A 15 -5.90 8.00 3.33
C SER A 15 -5.67 8.19 1.83
N ILE A 16 -4.41 8.38 1.39
CA ILE A 16 -4.07 8.50 -0.04
C ILE A 16 -4.38 7.19 -0.78
N ILE A 17 -4.01 6.04 -0.22
CA ILE A 17 -4.31 4.74 -0.83
C ILE A 17 -5.83 4.54 -0.96
N ALA A 18 -6.59 4.85 0.10
CA ALA A 18 -8.04 4.76 0.08
C ALA A 18 -8.67 5.75 -0.93
N CYS A 19 -8.12 6.98 -1.02
CA CYS A 19 -8.54 7.99 -1.99
C CYS A 19 -8.37 7.50 -3.43
N CYS A 20 -7.17 7.04 -3.79
CA CYS A 20 -6.90 6.54 -5.15
C CYS A 20 -7.72 5.29 -5.47
N ALA A 21 -7.91 4.38 -4.50
CA ALA A 21 -8.72 3.19 -4.69
C ALA A 21 -10.18 3.54 -5.01
N VAL A 22 -10.78 4.42 -4.21
CA VAL A 22 -12.17 4.84 -4.39
C VAL A 22 -12.32 5.68 -5.66
N LEU A 23 -11.36 6.54 -5.98
CA LEU A 23 -11.37 7.33 -7.20
C LEU A 23 -11.46 6.44 -8.44
N VAL A 24 -10.53 5.49 -8.60
CA VAL A 24 -10.51 4.58 -9.75
C VAL A 24 -11.79 3.74 -9.80
N CYS A 25 -12.16 3.08 -8.69
CA CYS A 25 -13.33 2.22 -8.68
C CYS A 25 -14.63 2.99 -8.93
N THR A 26 -14.77 4.21 -8.41
CA THR A 26 -15.95 5.05 -8.65
C THR A 26 -16.08 5.43 -10.11
N MET A 27 -14.98 5.87 -10.75
CA MET A 27 -14.98 6.25 -12.15
C MET A 27 -15.43 5.09 -13.06
N PHE A 28 -14.81 3.92 -12.91
CA PHE A 28 -15.12 2.77 -13.76
C PHE A 28 -16.48 2.14 -13.47
N LEU A 29 -16.90 2.09 -12.19
CA LEU A 29 -18.19 1.52 -11.86
C LEU A 29 -19.35 2.45 -12.23
N ASN A 30 -19.20 3.78 -12.06
CA ASN A 30 -20.18 4.75 -12.52
C ASN A 30 -20.33 4.67 -14.04
N PHE A 31 -19.22 4.67 -14.76
CA PHE A 31 -19.20 4.49 -16.20
C PHE A 31 -19.86 3.17 -16.64
N TYR A 32 -19.60 2.08 -15.91
CA TYR A 32 -20.26 0.80 -16.19
C TYR A 32 -21.77 0.85 -16.04
N PHE A 33 -22.28 1.57 -15.04
CA PHE A 33 -23.72 1.71 -14.88
C PHE A 33 -24.34 2.63 -15.94
N ASP A 34 -23.69 3.74 -16.25
CA ASP A 34 -24.19 4.73 -17.22
C ASP A 34 -24.16 4.21 -18.66
N ILE A 35 -23.08 3.51 -19.06
CA ILE A 35 -22.98 2.94 -20.40
C ILE A 35 -24.07 1.87 -20.67
N ARG A 36 -24.51 1.16 -19.63
CA ARG A 36 -25.59 0.18 -19.77
C ARG A 36 -26.95 0.81 -20.08
N LEU A 37 -27.14 2.08 -19.76
CA LEU A 37 -28.39 2.78 -20.04
C LEU A 37 -28.55 3.07 -21.53
N ILE A 38 -27.47 3.19 -22.28
CA ILE A 38 -27.48 3.46 -23.73
C ILE A 38 -27.50 2.20 -24.59
N GLU A 39 -27.53 1.00 -24.00
CA GLU A 39 -27.53 -0.28 -24.75
C GLU A 39 -28.65 -0.36 -25.78
N SER A 40 -29.85 0.17 -25.45
CA SER A 40 -31.01 0.17 -26.33
C SER A 40 -30.94 1.17 -27.50
N GLU A 41 -30.05 2.13 -27.44
CA GLU A 41 -29.85 3.16 -28.46
C GLU A 41 -28.84 2.74 -29.53
N ILE A 42 -28.13 1.63 -29.32
CA ILE A 42 -27.07 1.14 -30.21
C ILE A 42 -27.70 0.30 -31.32
N THR A 43 -27.58 0.79 -32.55
CA THR A 43 -28.17 0.14 -33.75
C THR A 43 -27.12 -0.50 -34.67
N SER A 44 -25.86 -0.07 -34.58
CA SER A 44 -24.77 -0.54 -35.45
C SER A 44 -24.03 -1.72 -34.81
N GLU A 45 -23.67 -2.74 -35.59
CA GLU A 45 -22.85 -3.88 -35.12
C GLU A 45 -21.48 -3.42 -34.63
N LEU A 46 -20.86 -2.44 -35.28
CA LEU A 46 -19.58 -1.89 -34.90
C LEU A 46 -19.66 -1.18 -33.54
N SER A 47 -20.70 -0.35 -33.36
CA SER A 47 -20.93 0.33 -32.07
C SER A 47 -21.22 -0.68 -30.92
N MET A 48 -21.92 -1.78 -31.22
CA MET A 48 -22.19 -2.85 -30.29
C MET A 48 -20.89 -3.59 -29.87
N PHE A 49 -19.96 -3.78 -30.83
CA PHE A 49 -18.65 -4.34 -30.52
C PHE A 49 -17.86 -3.42 -29.56
N PHE A 50 -17.79 -2.11 -29.80
CA PHE A 50 -17.15 -1.14 -28.93
C PHE A 50 -17.82 -1.08 -27.55
N TYR A 51 -19.15 -1.09 -27.51
CA TYR A 51 -19.92 -1.16 -26.27
C TYR A 51 -19.53 -2.37 -25.41
N ASN A 52 -19.54 -3.58 -25.98
CA ASN A 52 -19.19 -4.79 -25.28
C ASN A 52 -17.74 -4.79 -24.79
N ALA A 53 -16.81 -4.27 -25.58
CA ALA A 53 -15.41 -4.12 -25.19
C ALA A 53 -15.26 -3.16 -23.99
N GLN A 54 -15.94 -2.02 -24.02
CA GLN A 54 -15.89 -1.04 -22.93
C GLN A 54 -16.55 -1.54 -21.64
N VAL A 55 -17.71 -2.20 -21.74
CA VAL A 55 -18.40 -2.84 -20.60
C VAL A 55 -17.51 -3.91 -19.96
N SER A 56 -16.86 -4.75 -20.78
CA SER A 56 -15.96 -5.79 -20.29
C SER A 56 -14.71 -5.20 -19.64
N THR A 57 -14.12 -4.18 -20.26
CA THR A 57 -12.96 -3.46 -19.72
C THR A 57 -13.31 -2.80 -18.37
N ALA A 58 -14.43 -2.11 -18.26
CA ALA A 58 -14.86 -1.47 -17.03
C ALA A 58 -15.06 -2.49 -15.90
N LYS A 59 -15.70 -3.63 -16.17
CA LYS A 59 -15.85 -4.74 -15.20
C LYS A 59 -14.49 -5.25 -14.72
N VAL A 60 -13.60 -5.59 -15.66
CA VAL A 60 -12.31 -6.19 -15.34
C VAL A 60 -11.44 -5.21 -14.58
N VAL A 61 -11.37 -3.94 -15.01
CA VAL A 61 -10.58 -2.91 -14.31
C VAL A 61 -11.12 -2.69 -12.91
N CYS A 62 -12.43 -2.59 -12.72
CA CYS A 62 -13.03 -2.41 -11.40
C CYS A 62 -12.74 -3.60 -10.48
N LEU A 63 -12.88 -4.84 -10.96
CA LEU A 63 -12.64 -6.05 -10.18
C LEU A 63 -11.16 -6.22 -9.83
N VAL A 64 -10.28 -6.06 -10.80
CA VAL A 64 -8.84 -6.27 -10.64
C VAL A 64 -8.22 -5.12 -9.84
N SER A 65 -8.41 -3.88 -10.26
CA SER A 65 -7.87 -2.71 -9.55
C SER A 65 -8.50 -2.59 -8.16
N GLY A 66 -9.83 -2.71 -8.05
CA GLY A 66 -10.55 -2.67 -6.78
C GLY A 66 -10.09 -3.77 -5.83
N GLY A 67 -9.95 -5.00 -6.31
CA GLY A 67 -9.47 -6.12 -5.51
C GLY A 67 -8.03 -5.95 -5.03
N CYS A 68 -7.11 -5.55 -5.90
CA CYS A 68 -5.71 -5.30 -5.56
C CYS A 68 -5.56 -4.13 -4.57
N LEU A 69 -6.28 -3.03 -4.80
CA LEU A 69 -6.23 -1.85 -3.94
C LEU A 69 -6.85 -2.13 -2.57
N LEU A 70 -7.95 -2.88 -2.51
CA LEU A 70 -8.57 -3.32 -1.26
C LEU A 70 -7.60 -4.21 -0.46
N LEU A 71 -6.97 -5.17 -1.10
CA LEU A 71 -5.97 -6.03 -0.47
C LEU A 71 -4.78 -5.21 0.06
N THR A 72 -4.28 -4.27 -0.74
CA THR A 72 -3.21 -3.36 -0.33
C THR A 72 -3.62 -2.52 0.87
N ALA A 73 -4.83 -1.96 0.87
CA ALA A 73 -5.35 -1.17 1.99
C ALA A 73 -5.47 -2.01 3.28
N ILE A 74 -5.97 -3.25 3.19
CA ILE A 74 -6.06 -4.16 4.35
C ILE A 74 -4.67 -4.46 4.91
N VAL A 75 -3.72 -4.85 4.07
CA VAL A 75 -2.35 -5.19 4.50
C VAL A 75 -1.69 -3.99 5.17
N MET A 76 -1.81 -2.81 4.55
CA MET A 76 -1.24 -1.57 5.07
C MET A 76 -1.88 -1.17 6.41
N LEU A 77 -3.20 -1.26 6.54
CA LEU A 77 -3.92 -0.95 7.78
C LEU A 77 -3.47 -1.87 8.91
N LEU A 78 -3.52 -3.19 8.69
CA LEU A 78 -3.14 -4.17 9.71
C LEU A 78 -1.69 -4.00 10.15
N PHE A 79 -0.81 -3.73 9.20
CA PHE A 79 0.59 -3.49 9.49
C PHE A 79 0.78 -2.20 10.31
N TYR A 80 0.07 -1.14 9.96
CA TYR A 80 0.15 0.14 10.66
C TYR A 80 -0.38 0.05 12.09
N ILE A 81 -1.52 -0.62 12.31
CA ILE A 81 -2.06 -0.87 13.65
C ILE A 81 -1.07 -1.69 14.49
N LYS A 82 -0.49 -2.74 13.89
CA LYS A 82 0.55 -3.53 14.55
C LYS A 82 1.74 -2.67 14.96
N HIS A 83 2.25 -1.85 14.04
CA HIS A 83 3.36 -0.97 14.31
C HIS A 83 3.04 0.04 15.42
N TYR A 84 1.85 0.63 15.39
CA TYR A 84 1.37 1.55 16.43
C TYR A 84 1.32 0.88 17.79
N ILE A 85 0.73 -0.32 17.90
CA ILE A 85 0.67 -1.08 19.15
C ILE A 85 2.08 -1.43 19.63
N ASP A 86 2.98 -1.85 18.73
CA ASP A 86 4.34 -2.23 19.07
C ASP A 86 5.18 -1.04 19.58
N THR A 87 4.94 0.17 19.05
CA THR A 87 5.61 1.40 19.46
C THR A 87 5.11 1.91 20.82
N HIS A 88 3.79 1.83 21.07
CA HIS A 88 3.16 2.34 22.30
C HIS A 88 2.83 1.24 23.32
N LYS A 89 3.54 0.11 23.27
CA LYS A 89 3.29 -1.05 24.15
C LYS A 89 3.26 -0.72 25.63
N LYS A 90 4.22 0.09 26.10
CA LYS A 90 4.35 0.46 27.51
C LYS A 90 3.15 1.28 27.97
N GLU A 91 2.78 2.31 27.21
CA GLU A 91 1.62 3.17 27.52
C GLU A 91 0.32 2.37 27.55
N LEU A 92 0.11 1.51 26.56
CA LEU A 92 -1.05 0.62 26.47
C LEU A 92 -1.06 -0.42 27.59
N GLY A 93 0.13 -0.92 28.00
CA GLY A 93 0.30 -1.82 29.13
C GLY A 93 -0.05 -1.16 30.46
N ILE A 94 0.38 0.10 30.67
CA ILE A 94 0.05 0.89 31.88
C ILE A 94 -1.45 1.09 32.00
N LEU A 95 -2.13 1.44 30.92
CA LEU A 95 -3.59 1.61 30.92
C LEU A 95 -4.33 0.33 31.27
N LYS A 96 -3.84 -0.80 30.78
CA LYS A 96 -4.39 -2.10 31.12
C LYS A 96 -4.12 -2.45 32.58
N ALA A 97 -2.94 -2.08 33.13
CA ALA A 97 -2.61 -2.22 34.53
C ALA A 97 -3.50 -1.37 35.46
N LEU A 98 -3.92 -0.18 34.98
CA LEU A 98 -4.87 0.71 35.64
C LEU A 98 -6.34 0.23 35.58
N GLY A 99 -6.59 -0.99 35.06
CA GLY A 99 -7.92 -1.60 35.03
C GLY A 99 -8.77 -1.27 33.80
N TYR A 100 -8.24 -0.61 32.77
CA TYR A 100 -8.98 -0.41 31.53
C TYR A 100 -9.22 -1.74 30.83
N SER A 101 -10.49 -2.03 30.49
CA SER A 101 -10.85 -3.24 29.75
C SER A 101 -10.25 -3.24 28.33
N ASN A 102 -9.92 -4.43 27.81
CA ASN A 102 -9.36 -4.60 26.47
C ASN A 102 -10.23 -3.95 25.40
N ILE A 103 -11.58 -4.00 25.55
CA ILE A 103 -12.54 -3.42 24.65
C ILE A 103 -12.48 -1.88 24.70
N LYS A 104 -12.35 -1.30 25.90
CA LYS A 104 -12.27 0.17 26.06
C LYS A 104 -11.02 0.75 25.42
N ILE A 105 -9.89 0.05 25.51
CA ILE A 105 -8.64 0.42 24.83
C ILE A 105 -8.79 0.23 23.33
N ALA A 106 -9.33 -0.90 22.87
CA ALA A 106 -9.51 -1.21 21.45
C ALA A 106 -10.45 -0.24 20.75
N LYS A 107 -11.53 0.21 21.40
CA LYS A 107 -12.45 1.20 20.85
C LYS A 107 -11.77 2.51 20.44
N SER A 108 -10.66 2.92 21.07
CA SER A 108 -9.93 4.13 20.68
C SER A 108 -9.27 4.02 19.30
N PHE A 109 -9.13 2.80 18.77
CA PHE A 109 -8.57 2.54 17.44
C PHE A 109 -9.55 2.83 16.29
N TRP A 110 -10.80 3.15 16.57
CA TRP A 110 -11.76 3.58 15.54
C TRP A 110 -11.29 4.85 14.80
N VAL A 111 -10.39 5.64 15.41
CA VAL A 111 -9.75 6.81 14.80
C VAL A 111 -9.06 6.47 13.47
N PHE A 112 -8.59 5.23 13.32
CA PHE A 112 -8.05 4.74 12.04
C PHE A 112 -9.12 4.73 10.93
N GLY A 113 -10.38 4.49 11.29
CA GLY A 113 -11.52 4.59 10.38
C GLY A 113 -11.77 6.02 9.87
N ILE A 114 -11.46 7.05 10.67
CA ILE A 114 -11.58 8.46 10.23
C ILE A 114 -10.61 8.75 9.07
N SER A 115 -9.39 8.24 9.14
CA SER A 115 -8.43 8.39 8.04
C SER A 115 -8.93 7.78 6.74
N ILE A 116 -9.56 6.61 6.84
CA ILE A 116 -10.15 5.93 5.66
C ILE A 116 -11.36 6.70 5.17
N PHE A 117 -12.22 7.17 6.08
CA PHE A 117 -13.37 8.02 5.72
C PHE A 117 -12.95 9.28 4.96
N ILE A 118 -11.94 10.00 5.45
CA ILE A 118 -11.39 11.17 4.74
C ILE A 118 -10.87 10.76 3.36
N GLY A 119 -10.11 9.68 3.26
CA GLY A 119 -9.58 9.17 1.99
C GLY A 119 -10.70 8.77 1.01
N THR A 120 -11.70 8.03 1.47
CA THR A 120 -12.81 7.58 0.61
C THR A 120 -13.70 8.73 0.15
N VAL A 121 -14.00 9.70 1.03
CA VAL A 121 -14.79 10.89 0.65
C VAL A 121 -14.04 11.75 -0.35
N THR A 122 -12.75 12.01 -0.12
CA THR A 122 -11.93 12.79 -1.06
C THR A 122 -11.75 12.07 -2.40
N GLY A 123 -11.60 10.73 -2.39
CA GLY A 123 -11.53 9.92 -3.60
C GLY A 123 -12.84 9.94 -4.40
N TYR A 124 -13.97 9.81 -3.69
CA TYR A 124 -15.29 9.86 -4.31
C TYR A 124 -15.57 11.25 -4.94
N ALA A 125 -15.33 12.32 -4.19
CA ALA A 125 -15.47 13.68 -4.72
C ALA A 125 -14.53 13.95 -5.89
N GLY A 126 -13.26 13.51 -5.80
CA GLY A 126 -12.28 13.62 -6.86
C GLY A 126 -12.68 12.87 -8.13
N ALA A 127 -13.32 11.70 -7.99
CA ALA A 127 -13.84 10.94 -9.12
C ALA A 127 -14.87 11.74 -9.92
N PHE A 128 -15.83 12.37 -9.26
CA PHE A 128 -16.83 13.21 -9.94
C PHE A 128 -16.25 14.45 -10.60
N LEU A 129 -15.16 15.02 -10.07
CA LEU A 129 -14.46 16.14 -10.70
C LEU A 129 -13.76 15.72 -12.00
N ILE A 130 -13.23 14.50 -12.07
CA ILE A 130 -12.49 13.98 -13.22
C ILE A 130 -13.43 13.28 -14.23
N MET A 131 -14.61 12.84 -13.79
CA MET A 131 -15.55 12.03 -14.55
C MET A 131 -15.94 12.62 -15.92
N PRO A 132 -16.22 13.95 -16.08
CA PRO A 132 -16.55 14.50 -17.40
C PRO A 132 -15.42 14.29 -18.41
N TRP A 133 -14.19 14.49 -17.97
CA TRP A 133 -13.02 14.27 -18.81
C TRP A 133 -12.80 12.78 -19.11
N PHE A 134 -13.03 11.92 -18.13
CA PHE A 134 -12.93 10.47 -18.30
C PHE A 134 -13.96 9.92 -19.31
N TYR A 135 -15.21 10.38 -19.26
CA TYR A 135 -16.26 9.96 -20.21
C TYR A 135 -15.97 10.45 -21.63
N ALA A 136 -15.51 11.69 -21.78
CA ALA A 136 -15.08 12.22 -23.08
C ALA A 136 -13.94 11.37 -23.68
N LEU A 137 -13.01 10.91 -22.83
CA LEU A 137 -11.90 10.07 -23.23
C LEU A 137 -12.34 8.66 -23.66
N GLN A 138 -13.35 8.09 -22.98
CA GLN A 138 -13.88 6.76 -23.30
C GLN A 138 -14.67 6.76 -24.62
N ASN A 139 -15.14 7.90 -25.08
CA ASN A 139 -15.87 8.06 -26.35
C ASN A 139 -15.16 9.05 -27.28
N GLU A 140 -13.81 9.06 -27.29
CA GLU A 140 -12.99 9.93 -28.13
C GLU A 140 -13.30 9.73 -29.63
N ASP A 141 -13.52 8.49 -30.06
CA ASP A 141 -13.85 8.10 -31.41
C ASP A 141 -15.32 8.39 -31.81
N LYS A 142 -16.13 8.88 -30.87
CA LYS A 142 -17.58 9.14 -31.05
C LYS A 142 -18.36 7.95 -31.65
N MET A 143 -17.94 6.74 -31.34
CA MET A 143 -18.57 5.49 -31.79
C MET A 143 -19.83 5.13 -30.98
N LEU A 144 -19.97 5.72 -29.80
CA LEU A 144 -21.11 5.51 -28.91
C LEU A 144 -21.95 6.80 -28.81
N PRO A 145 -23.26 6.70 -28.51
CA PRO A 145 -24.08 7.85 -28.15
C PRO A 145 -23.50 8.63 -26.97
N GLU A 146 -23.93 9.86 -26.77
CA GLU A 146 -23.49 10.67 -25.63
C GLU A 146 -23.92 10.01 -24.29
N ILE A 147 -22.93 9.70 -23.44
CA ILE A 147 -23.16 9.07 -22.15
C ILE A 147 -23.36 10.17 -21.11
N THR A 148 -24.55 10.26 -20.54
CA THR A 148 -24.85 11.19 -19.45
C THR A 148 -24.31 10.68 -18.13
N ILE A 149 -23.67 11.57 -17.35
CA ILE A 149 -23.14 11.23 -16.02
C ILE A 149 -24.28 11.26 -15.01
N ASN A 150 -24.63 10.11 -14.48
CA ASN A 150 -25.66 9.98 -13.47
C ASN A 150 -25.07 9.75 -12.07
N PHE A 151 -25.75 10.25 -11.06
CA PHE A 151 -25.38 10.00 -9.67
C PHE A 151 -26.03 8.71 -9.18
N HIS A 152 -25.20 7.73 -8.82
CA HIS A 152 -25.64 6.46 -8.27
C HIS A 152 -25.40 6.39 -6.75
N PRO A 153 -26.44 6.54 -5.89
CA PRO A 153 -26.29 6.49 -4.42
C PRO A 153 -25.71 5.17 -3.91
N SER A 154 -25.91 4.09 -4.65
CA SER A 154 -25.34 2.77 -4.34
C SER A 154 -23.81 2.78 -4.33
N ILE A 155 -23.18 3.52 -5.25
CA ILE A 155 -21.72 3.64 -5.34
C ILE A 155 -21.17 4.35 -4.09
N LEU A 156 -21.81 5.43 -3.65
CA LEU A 156 -21.44 6.13 -2.43
C LEU A 156 -21.51 5.20 -1.21
N PHE A 157 -22.58 4.41 -1.11
CA PHE A 157 -22.71 3.46 -0.01
C PHE A 157 -21.63 2.40 -0.02
N TYR A 158 -21.36 1.76 -1.18
CA TYR A 158 -20.39 0.68 -1.31
C TYR A 158 -18.93 1.14 -1.19
N PHE A 159 -18.57 2.36 -1.64
CA PHE A 159 -17.18 2.81 -1.65
C PHE A 159 -16.83 3.81 -0.54
N VAL A 160 -17.81 4.43 0.12
CA VAL A 160 -17.54 5.36 1.23
C VAL A 160 -17.99 4.76 2.55
N VAL A 161 -19.28 4.40 2.68
CA VAL A 161 -19.83 3.97 3.96
C VAL A 161 -19.33 2.57 4.35
N LEU A 162 -19.49 1.61 3.47
CA LEU A 162 -19.13 0.22 3.74
C LEU A 162 -17.63 0.05 4.08
N PRO A 163 -16.66 0.57 3.30
CA PRO A 163 -15.26 0.45 3.66
C PRO A 163 -14.95 1.14 4.98
N THR A 164 -15.48 2.32 5.23
CA THR A 164 -15.25 3.04 6.49
C THR A 164 -15.69 2.22 7.70
N VAL A 165 -16.87 1.63 7.64
CA VAL A 165 -17.40 0.77 8.73
C VAL A 165 -16.56 -0.51 8.85
N CYS A 166 -16.30 -1.21 7.73
CA CYS A 166 -15.55 -2.45 7.74
C CYS A 166 -14.11 -2.27 8.26
N PHE A 167 -13.42 -1.25 7.81
CA PHE A 167 -12.04 -0.98 8.26
C PHE A 167 -11.98 -0.46 9.69
N SER A 168 -12.97 0.32 10.14
CA SER A 168 -13.09 0.72 11.55
C SER A 168 -13.30 -0.50 12.44
N ALA A 169 -14.22 -1.39 12.05
CA ALA A 169 -14.47 -2.64 12.78
C ALA A 169 -13.23 -3.54 12.79
N LEU A 170 -12.54 -3.67 11.65
CA LEU A 170 -11.31 -4.45 11.52
C LEU A 170 -10.20 -3.90 12.43
N SER A 171 -10.05 -2.57 12.51
CA SER A 171 -9.04 -1.93 13.35
C SER A 171 -9.31 -2.19 14.84
N VAL A 172 -10.54 -2.05 15.27
CA VAL A 172 -10.97 -2.32 16.66
C VAL A 172 -10.82 -3.81 16.99
N TYR A 173 -11.24 -4.70 16.10
CA TYR A 173 -11.14 -6.16 16.27
C TYR A 173 -9.68 -6.61 16.39
N TYR A 174 -8.82 -6.12 15.50
CA TYR A 174 -7.40 -6.46 15.52
C TYR A 174 -6.71 -5.96 16.79
N ALA A 175 -6.99 -4.73 17.22
CA ALA A 175 -6.49 -4.16 18.46
C ALA A 175 -6.96 -4.99 19.67
N TRP A 176 -8.27 -5.30 19.75
CA TRP A 176 -8.82 -6.14 20.81
C TRP A 176 -8.15 -7.51 20.89
N TYR A 177 -7.95 -8.16 19.75
CA TYR A 177 -7.24 -9.46 19.68
C TYR A 177 -5.81 -9.36 20.22
N LYS A 178 -5.09 -8.28 19.88
CA LYS A 178 -3.72 -8.04 20.37
C LYS A 178 -3.67 -7.77 21.87
N PHE A 179 -4.70 -7.12 22.44
CA PHE A 179 -4.77 -6.83 23.87
C PHE A 179 -5.20 -8.01 24.74
N LYS A 180 -5.58 -9.15 24.17
CA LYS A 180 -5.79 -10.40 24.94
C LYS A 180 -4.51 -10.86 25.65
N LYS A 181 -3.33 -10.44 25.21
CA LYS A 181 -2.06 -10.77 25.87
C LYS A 181 -2.01 -10.23 27.28
N PRO A 182 -1.40 -10.98 28.25
CA PRO A 182 -1.28 -10.52 29.64
C PRO A 182 -0.47 -9.22 29.74
N VAL A 183 -0.79 -8.40 30.74
CA VAL A 183 -0.18 -7.07 30.98
C VAL A 183 1.34 -7.17 31.08
N LEU A 184 1.83 -8.21 31.77
CA LEU A 184 3.26 -8.44 31.97
C LEU A 184 4.03 -8.56 30.64
N LEU A 185 3.43 -9.18 29.61
CA LEU A 185 4.04 -9.30 28.29
C LEU A 185 3.99 -7.99 27.48
N LEU A 186 3.07 -7.08 27.81
CA LEU A 186 3.01 -5.76 27.20
C LEU A 186 4.01 -4.79 27.82
N LEU A 187 4.26 -4.90 29.13
CA LEU A 187 5.20 -4.07 29.86
C LEU A 187 6.65 -4.54 29.73
N LYS A 188 6.86 -5.86 29.56
CA LYS A 188 8.20 -6.44 29.39
C LYS A 188 8.73 -6.10 27.99
N ASP A 189 9.82 -5.37 27.94
CA ASP A 189 10.51 -5.11 26.67
C ASP A 189 10.86 -6.42 25.97
N ASN A 190 10.62 -6.52 24.67
CA ASN A 190 10.93 -7.70 23.84
C ASN A 190 12.43 -8.07 23.81
N THR A 191 13.29 -7.29 24.42
CA THR A 191 14.71 -7.60 24.62
C THR A 191 14.95 -8.84 25.47
N GLN A 192 13.95 -9.26 26.30
CA GLN A 192 14.09 -10.44 27.15
C GLN A 192 13.33 -11.69 26.67
N THR A 193 12.50 -11.62 25.63
CA THR A 193 11.88 -12.82 25.03
C THR A 193 12.81 -13.58 24.08
N ALA A 194 14.04 -13.11 23.89
CA ALA A 194 15.11 -13.88 23.26
C ALA A 194 15.83 -14.84 24.24
N SER A 195 15.34 -14.94 25.50
CA SER A 195 15.78 -15.97 26.45
C SER A 195 14.89 -17.22 26.39
N LYS A 196 14.62 -17.73 25.20
CA LYS A 196 14.79 -19.18 25.01
C LYS A 196 16.29 -19.34 24.96
N THR A 197 16.80 -20.05 25.95
CA THR A 197 18.21 -20.46 26.06
C THR A 197 18.86 -20.46 24.69
N PRO A 198 19.88 -19.63 24.47
CA PRO A 198 20.69 -19.83 23.30
C PRO A 198 21.24 -21.25 23.47
N ASN A 199 20.71 -22.21 22.73
CA ASN A 199 21.52 -23.36 22.40
C ASN A 199 22.79 -22.73 21.87
N HIS A 200 23.82 -22.83 22.67
CA HIS A 200 25.15 -22.29 22.45
C HIS A 200 25.77 -23.09 21.27
N ARG A 201 25.15 -22.98 20.11
CA ARG A 201 25.85 -23.07 18.84
C ARG A 201 26.54 -21.72 18.74
N ILE A 202 27.75 -21.68 19.26
CA ILE A 202 28.80 -20.79 18.78
C ILE A 202 28.87 -21.11 17.28
N GLU A 203 27.95 -20.53 16.49
CA GLU A 203 28.12 -20.48 15.05
C GLU A 203 29.46 -19.79 14.85
N LYS A 204 30.37 -20.47 14.18
CA LYS A 204 31.61 -19.94 13.63
C LYS A 204 31.33 -18.58 12.94
N SER A 205 31.22 -17.52 13.72
CA SER A 205 31.01 -16.14 13.23
C SER A 205 32.28 -15.32 13.44
N SER A 206 33.45 -15.99 13.36
CA SER A 206 34.73 -15.34 13.61
C SER A 206 35.20 -14.39 12.51
N GLU A 207 34.46 -14.20 11.42
CA GLU A 207 34.87 -13.34 10.30
C GLU A 207 33.86 -12.26 9.88
N LEU A 208 32.65 -12.22 10.46
CA LEU A 208 31.64 -11.23 10.07
C LEU A 208 31.87 -9.90 10.83
N SER A 209 31.93 -8.79 10.09
CA SER A 209 31.91 -7.46 10.69
C SER A 209 30.67 -7.30 11.58
N PHE A 210 30.81 -6.59 12.73
CA PHE A 210 29.70 -6.30 13.65
C PHE A 210 28.48 -5.72 12.92
N VAL A 211 28.71 -4.88 11.92
CA VAL A 211 27.67 -4.28 11.09
C VAL A 211 26.87 -5.36 10.32
N GLU A 212 27.55 -6.38 9.81
CA GLU A 212 26.92 -7.46 9.05
C GLU A 212 26.17 -8.44 9.94
N TYR A 213 26.69 -8.73 11.12
CA TYR A 213 25.99 -9.48 12.17
C TYR A 213 24.70 -8.75 12.60
N LEU A 214 24.80 -7.44 12.86
CA LEU A 214 23.66 -6.62 13.27
C LEU A 214 22.58 -6.57 12.17
N LYS A 215 22.99 -6.41 10.90
CA LYS A 215 22.12 -6.47 9.73
C LYS A 215 21.31 -7.78 9.69
N ARG A 216 22.00 -8.92 9.79
CA ARG A 216 21.39 -10.26 9.75
C ARG A 216 20.45 -10.47 10.94
N ASN A 217 20.85 -10.06 12.13
CA ASN A 217 20.04 -10.19 13.34
C ASN A 217 18.79 -9.30 13.30
N THR A 218 18.91 -8.07 12.81
CA THR A 218 17.78 -7.13 12.65
C THR A 218 16.74 -7.70 11.66
N LEU A 219 17.18 -8.25 10.54
CA LEU A 219 16.28 -8.87 9.56
C LEU A 219 15.56 -10.10 10.14
N LYS A 220 16.28 -10.97 10.86
CA LYS A 220 15.70 -12.17 11.50
C LYS A 220 14.71 -11.82 12.60
N SER A 221 15.00 -10.79 13.40
CA SER A 221 14.14 -10.40 14.53
C SER A 221 12.89 -9.65 14.10
N LYS A 222 12.94 -8.89 13.00
CA LYS A 222 11.86 -8.00 12.52
C LYS A 222 11.22 -8.48 11.22
N LYS A 223 10.82 -9.74 11.16
CA LYS A 223 10.20 -10.38 9.98
C LYS A 223 9.01 -9.59 9.40
N ALA A 224 8.24 -8.90 10.27
CA ALA A 224 7.11 -8.09 9.82
C ALA A 224 7.53 -6.88 8.98
N LEU A 225 8.66 -6.23 9.34
CA LEU A 225 9.20 -5.13 8.55
C LEU A 225 9.76 -5.62 7.21
N VAL A 226 10.39 -6.81 7.22
CA VAL A 226 10.86 -7.46 5.98
C VAL A 226 9.69 -7.72 5.04
N PHE A 227 8.61 -8.35 5.54
CA PHE A 227 7.41 -8.58 4.73
C PHE A 227 6.85 -7.28 4.17
N PHE A 228 6.81 -6.22 4.98
CA PHE A 228 6.23 -4.96 4.58
C PHE A 228 7.00 -4.26 3.45
N ILE A 229 8.33 -4.27 3.49
CA ILE A 229 9.14 -3.67 2.43
C ILE A 229 9.08 -4.48 1.12
N VAL A 230 9.06 -5.81 1.23
CA VAL A 230 8.87 -6.71 0.08
C VAL A 230 7.51 -6.45 -0.56
N PHE A 231 6.45 -6.35 0.26
CA PHE A 231 5.10 -6.07 -0.21
C PHE A 231 4.97 -4.68 -0.86
N ALA A 232 5.58 -3.65 -0.27
CA ALA A 232 5.57 -2.32 -0.85
C ALA A 232 6.32 -2.26 -2.20
N SER A 233 7.45 -2.96 -2.31
CA SER A 233 8.20 -3.07 -3.55
C SER A 233 7.46 -3.87 -4.62
N PHE A 234 6.74 -4.91 -4.20
CA PHE A 234 5.79 -5.65 -5.03
C PHE A 234 4.68 -4.72 -5.57
N CYS A 235 4.02 -3.96 -4.69
CA CYS A 235 2.99 -3.01 -5.09
C CYS A 235 3.53 -1.95 -6.06
N PHE A 236 4.73 -1.42 -5.78
CA PHE A 236 5.37 -0.45 -6.66
C PHE A 236 5.56 -1.01 -8.07
N SER A 237 6.18 -2.19 -8.19
CA SER A 237 6.44 -2.85 -9.47
C SER A 237 5.15 -3.17 -10.21
N ALA A 238 4.17 -3.77 -9.53
CA ALA A 238 2.90 -4.15 -10.15
C ALA A 238 2.12 -2.93 -10.64
N MET A 239 2.00 -1.88 -9.81
CA MET A 239 1.24 -0.68 -10.17
C MET A 239 1.88 0.11 -11.30
N THR A 240 3.21 0.32 -11.25
CA THR A 240 3.91 1.08 -12.31
C THR A 240 3.86 0.36 -13.64
N GLN A 241 4.19 -0.93 -13.68
CA GLN A 241 4.21 -1.69 -14.93
C GLN A 241 2.81 -1.89 -15.50
N MET A 242 1.79 -2.12 -14.65
CA MET A 242 0.41 -2.22 -15.09
C MET A 242 -0.08 -0.90 -15.71
N SER A 243 0.29 0.23 -15.12
CA SER A 243 -0.08 1.56 -15.62
C SER A 243 0.57 1.87 -16.97
N PHE A 244 1.83 1.47 -17.17
CA PHE A 244 2.49 1.61 -18.47
C PHE A 244 1.85 0.70 -19.52
N SER A 245 1.55 -0.55 -19.18
CA SER A 245 0.96 -1.52 -20.13
C SER A 245 -0.48 -1.16 -20.51
N MET A 246 -1.20 -0.44 -19.64
CA MET A 246 -2.54 0.07 -19.97
C MET A 246 -2.52 1.12 -21.11
N LYS A 247 -1.41 1.82 -21.31
CA LYS A 247 -1.24 2.73 -22.42
C LYS A 247 -1.34 2.03 -23.78
N ASP A 248 -0.88 0.80 -23.88
CA ASP A 248 -0.90 0.00 -25.12
C ASP A 248 -2.24 -0.72 -25.33
N LEU A 249 -3.02 -0.90 -24.24
CA LEU A 249 -4.32 -1.60 -24.27
C LEU A 249 -5.52 -0.66 -24.38
N SER A 250 -5.32 0.63 -24.15
CA SER A 250 -6.38 1.66 -24.16
C SER A 250 -5.90 2.93 -24.87
N SER A 251 -6.73 3.99 -24.86
CA SER A 251 -6.32 5.28 -25.41
C SER A 251 -5.08 5.83 -24.69
N GLU A 252 -4.25 6.58 -25.41
CA GLU A 252 -3.00 7.15 -24.87
C GLU A 252 -3.25 8.01 -23.63
N MET A 253 -4.31 8.82 -23.63
CA MET A 253 -4.68 9.67 -22.49
C MET A 253 -5.14 8.85 -21.28
N MET A 254 -5.86 7.75 -21.49
CA MET A 254 -6.26 6.83 -20.43
C MET A 254 -5.03 6.20 -19.77
N GLY A 255 -4.06 5.78 -20.57
CA GLY A 255 -2.80 5.26 -20.07
C GLY A 255 -2.05 6.28 -19.21
N VAL A 256 -2.00 7.55 -19.62
CA VAL A 256 -1.38 8.64 -18.84
C VAL A 256 -2.09 8.84 -17.50
N MET A 257 -3.42 8.86 -17.49
CA MET A 257 -4.20 9.00 -16.25
C MET A 257 -3.92 7.86 -15.26
N MET A 258 -3.94 6.62 -15.74
CA MET A 258 -3.63 5.44 -14.93
C MET A 258 -2.19 5.45 -14.43
N LEU A 259 -1.25 5.94 -15.26
CA LEU A 259 0.15 6.07 -14.87
C LEU A 259 0.33 7.07 -13.73
N VAL A 260 -0.33 8.22 -13.77
CA VAL A 260 -0.26 9.22 -12.69
C VAL A 260 -0.80 8.63 -11.38
N ILE A 261 -1.97 7.99 -11.42
CA ILE A 261 -2.57 7.36 -10.23
C ILE A 261 -1.67 6.23 -9.71
N GLY A 262 -1.18 5.38 -10.60
CA GLY A 262 -0.28 4.27 -10.26
C GLY A 262 1.04 4.73 -9.64
N LEU A 263 1.66 5.80 -10.15
CA LEU A 263 2.87 6.39 -9.58
C LEU A 263 2.62 6.98 -8.18
N VAL A 264 1.51 7.70 -7.99
CA VAL A 264 1.16 8.25 -6.67
C VAL A 264 0.99 7.13 -5.65
N LEU A 265 0.28 6.06 -6.01
CA LEU A 265 0.10 4.89 -5.15
C LEU A 265 1.43 4.17 -4.86
N ALA A 266 2.22 3.93 -5.89
CA ALA A 266 3.50 3.26 -5.79
C ALA A 266 4.48 4.03 -4.90
N PHE A 267 4.58 5.34 -5.11
CA PHE A 267 5.40 6.22 -4.28
C PHE A 267 4.93 6.24 -2.83
N THR A 268 3.63 6.39 -2.59
CA THR A 268 3.04 6.44 -1.25
C THR A 268 3.27 5.15 -0.47
N THR A 269 3.08 3.99 -1.10
CA THR A 269 3.30 2.69 -0.46
C THR A 269 4.77 2.47 -0.09
N LEU A 270 5.68 2.81 -0.99
CA LEU A 270 7.12 2.69 -0.76
C LEU A 270 7.60 3.66 0.33
N PHE A 271 7.14 4.92 0.29
CA PHE A 271 7.42 5.92 1.30
C PHE A 271 6.98 5.47 2.70
N LEU A 272 5.76 4.97 2.80
CA LEU A 272 5.21 4.47 4.07
C LEU A 272 6.02 3.28 4.59
N ALA A 273 6.44 2.36 3.71
CA ALA A 273 7.24 1.21 4.08
C ALA A 273 8.62 1.60 4.63
N ILE A 274 9.35 2.45 3.93
CA ILE A 274 10.68 2.89 4.36
C ILE A 274 10.59 3.68 5.68
N THR A 275 9.62 4.59 5.79
CA THR A 275 9.37 5.34 7.04
C THR A 275 9.16 4.40 8.23
N THR A 276 8.36 3.37 8.02
CA THR A 276 8.03 2.40 9.08
C THR A 276 9.24 1.55 9.46
N VAL A 277 10.07 1.16 8.48
CA VAL A 277 11.33 0.43 8.77
C VAL A 277 12.27 1.28 9.63
N ILE A 278 12.40 2.56 9.34
CA ILE A 278 13.27 3.47 10.11
C ILE A 278 12.73 3.67 11.52
N ASN A 279 11.45 4.02 11.64
CA ASN A 279 10.82 4.20 12.95
C ASN A 279 10.90 2.93 13.80
N GLY A 280 10.72 1.75 13.17
CA GLY A 280 10.88 0.47 13.86
C GLY A 280 12.31 0.14 14.30
N ASN A 281 13.33 0.84 13.79
CA ASN A 281 14.73 0.62 14.10
C ASN A 281 15.40 1.78 14.85
N THR A 282 14.63 2.80 15.26
CA THR A 282 15.16 4.03 15.88
C THR A 282 16.04 3.76 17.10
N LYS A 283 15.61 2.86 18.01
CA LYS A 283 16.42 2.47 19.19
C LYS A 283 17.75 1.82 18.81
N THR A 284 17.76 0.96 17.79
CA THR A 284 18.99 0.32 17.27
C THR A 284 19.94 1.35 16.67
N ILE A 285 19.39 2.32 15.93
CA ILE A 285 20.14 3.44 15.34
C ILE A 285 20.78 4.29 16.44
N ALA A 286 20.00 4.64 17.47
CA ALA A 286 20.49 5.43 18.61
C ALA A 286 21.63 4.73 19.33
N MET A 287 21.50 3.43 19.62
CA MET A 287 22.58 2.63 20.24
C MET A 287 23.84 2.63 19.39
N MET A 288 23.75 2.42 18.07
CA MET A 288 24.94 2.45 17.20
C MET A 288 25.62 3.81 17.23
N ARG A 289 24.88 4.91 17.28
CA ARG A 289 25.44 6.26 17.36
C ARG A 289 26.15 6.51 18.70
N VAL A 290 25.61 5.98 19.81
CA VAL A 290 26.26 6.03 21.13
C VAL A 290 27.62 5.30 21.11
N PHE A 291 27.69 4.19 20.37
CA PHE A 291 28.95 3.44 20.17
C PHE A 291 29.92 4.10 19.16
N GLY A 292 29.60 5.32 18.67
CA GLY A 292 30.50 6.07 17.79
C GLY A 292 30.41 5.73 16.30
N TYR A 293 29.46 4.89 15.89
CA TYR A 293 29.27 4.57 14.48
C TYR A 293 28.79 5.80 13.69
N SER A 294 29.37 5.99 12.52
CA SER A 294 28.99 7.07 11.61
C SER A 294 27.55 6.87 11.10
N GLN A 295 26.93 7.96 10.67
CA GLN A 295 25.60 7.94 10.09
C GLN A 295 25.49 6.99 8.87
N LYS A 296 26.51 7.00 8.00
CA LYS A 296 26.57 6.12 6.82
C LYS A 296 26.62 4.64 7.21
N GLU A 297 27.33 4.30 8.26
CA GLU A 297 27.41 2.93 8.79
C GLU A 297 26.08 2.49 9.41
N CYS A 298 25.41 3.36 10.17
CA CYS A 298 24.09 3.09 10.71
C CYS A 298 23.04 2.82 9.61
N CYS A 299 23.05 3.67 8.56
CA CYS A 299 22.17 3.49 7.41
C CYS A 299 22.49 2.19 6.65
N ARG A 300 23.77 1.90 6.40
CA ARG A 300 24.22 0.67 5.73
C ARG A 300 23.84 -0.59 6.53
N ALA A 301 24.01 -0.55 7.85
CA ALA A 301 23.66 -1.67 8.72
C ALA A 301 22.16 -1.96 8.75
N ILE A 302 21.33 -0.94 8.81
CA ILE A 302 19.88 -1.09 9.00
C ILE A 302 19.17 -1.15 7.67
N LEU A 303 19.32 -0.12 6.82
CA LEU A 303 18.58 -0.01 5.57
C LEU A 303 19.20 -0.87 4.45
N GLY A 304 20.53 -0.99 4.41
CA GLY A 304 21.22 -1.82 3.42
C GLY A 304 20.86 -3.30 3.47
N GLY A 305 20.32 -3.78 4.60
CA GLY A 305 19.77 -5.13 4.72
C GLY A 305 18.48 -5.38 3.97
N TYR A 306 17.66 -4.35 3.83
CA TYR A 306 16.38 -4.45 3.15
C TYR A 306 16.47 -4.29 1.63
N ARG A 307 17.61 -3.75 1.12
CA ARG A 307 17.80 -3.52 -0.33
C ARG A 307 17.64 -4.81 -1.18
N PRO A 308 18.30 -5.94 -0.90
CA PRO A 308 18.10 -7.15 -1.69
C PRO A 308 16.68 -7.70 -1.60
N LEU A 309 16.03 -7.51 -0.45
CA LEU A 309 14.65 -7.96 -0.24
C LEU A 309 13.64 -7.10 -1.04
N SER A 310 13.92 -5.80 -1.20
CA SER A 310 13.09 -4.94 -2.04
C SER A 310 13.18 -5.31 -3.52
N TYR A 311 14.35 -5.74 -4.01
CA TYR A 311 14.49 -6.24 -5.38
C TYR A 311 13.72 -7.57 -5.59
N ILE A 312 13.70 -8.45 -4.60
CA ILE A 312 12.89 -9.67 -4.66
C ILE A 312 11.41 -9.31 -4.76
N GLY A 313 10.94 -8.34 -3.95
CA GLY A 313 9.58 -7.82 -4.03
C GLY A 313 9.25 -7.26 -5.43
N PHE A 314 10.17 -6.51 -6.01
CA PHE A 314 10.03 -5.96 -7.36
C PHE A 314 9.87 -7.07 -8.41
N ILE A 315 10.71 -8.10 -8.38
CA ILE A 315 10.62 -9.24 -9.32
C ILE A 315 9.29 -9.97 -9.18
N ILE A 316 8.84 -10.24 -7.94
CA ILE A 316 7.55 -10.88 -7.70
C ILE A 316 6.40 -10.02 -8.26
N GLY A 317 6.48 -8.69 -8.11
CA GLY A 317 5.50 -7.75 -8.67
C GLY A 317 5.46 -7.77 -10.19
N THR A 318 6.62 -7.85 -10.84
CA THR A 318 6.72 -7.98 -12.31
C THR A 318 6.07 -9.27 -12.81
N VAL A 319 6.35 -10.41 -12.17
CA VAL A 319 5.75 -11.71 -12.54
C VAL A 319 4.23 -11.67 -12.35
N TYR A 320 3.78 -11.11 -11.23
CA TYR A 320 2.36 -10.97 -10.92
C TYR A 320 1.63 -10.09 -11.96
N GLN A 321 2.19 -8.92 -12.29
CA GLN A 321 1.63 -8.00 -13.26
C GLN A 321 1.49 -8.66 -14.64
N TYR A 322 2.55 -9.34 -15.11
CA TYR A 322 2.51 -10.03 -16.39
C TYR A 322 1.43 -11.13 -16.42
N GLY A 323 1.36 -11.95 -15.38
CA GLY A 323 0.35 -13.00 -15.27
C GLY A 323 -1.08 -12.46 -15.23
N LEU A 324 -1.29 -11.35 -14.50
CA LEU A 324 -2.59 -10.73 -14.35
C LEU A 324 -3.05 -10.07 -15.66
N LEU A 325 -2.17 -9.33 -16.35
CA LEU A 325 -2.52 -8.72 -17.64
C LEU A 325 -2.80 -9.76 -18.72
N ARG A 326 -2.03 -10.84 -18.75
CA ARG A 326 -2.30 -11.97 -19.65
C ARG A 326 -3.68 -12.57 -19.41
N LEU A 327 -4.00 -12.85 -18.14
CA LEU A 327 -5.34 -13.33 -17.78
C LEU A 327 -6.44 -12.33 -18.14
N MET A 328 -6.19 -11.04 -17.93
CA MET A 328 -7.14 -9.98 -18.28
C MET A 328 -7.42 -9.95 -19.76
N VAL A 329 -6.38 -10.00 -20.61
CA VAL A 329 -6.52 -10.02 -22.09
C VAL A 329 -7.25 -11.28 -22.51
N ASP A 330 -6.88 -12.45 -21.98
CA ASP A 330 -7.52 -13.72 -22.32
C ASP A 330 -9.02 -13.77 -21.91
N ILE A 331 -9.44 -13.03 -20.87
CA ILE A 331 -10.84 -12.96 -20.42
C ILE A 331 -11.64 -11.94 -21.25
N VAL A 332 -11.08 -10.74 -21.45
CA VAL A 332 -11.79 -9.63 -22.15
C VAL A 332 -11.96 -9.91 -23.63
N PHE A 333 -10.94 -10.50 -24.26
CA PHE A 333 -10.91 -10.73 -25.71
C PHE A 333 -11.11 -12.19 -26.11
N LYS A 334 -11.69 -13.01 -25.21
CA LYS A 334 -11.89 -14.47 -25.43
C LYS A 334 -12.67 -14.79 -26.72
N ASP A 335 -13.61 -13.91 -27.07
CA ASP A 335 -14.51 -14.12 -28.22
C ASP A 335 -14.11 -13.28 -29.44
N VAL A 336 -12.92 -12.66 -29.43
CA VAL A 336 -12.43 -11.80 -30.51
C VAL A 336 -11.28 -12.49 -31.25
N GLU A 337 -11.51 -12.90 -32.48
CA GLU A 337 -10.46 -13.47 -33.35
C GLU A 337 -9.44 -12.38 -33.79
N GLY A 338 -8.15 -12.73 -33.72
CA GLY A 338 -7.08 -11.86 -34.19
C GLY A 338 -6.45 -10.90 -33.16
N VAL A 339 -6.86 -10.97 -31.91
CA VAL A 339 -6.21 -10.16 -30.85
C VAL A 339 -4.81 -10.71 -30.55
N PRO A 340 -3.77 -9.87 -30.63
CA PRO A 340 -2.41 -10.32 -30.31
C PRO A 340 -2.31 -10.72 -28.84
N THR A 341 -1.70 -11.87 -28.56
CA THR A 341 -1.39 -12.29 -27.19
C THR A 341 -0.51 -11.25 -26.53
N TYR A 342 -0.85 -10.89 -25.27
CA TYR A 342 -0.04 -9.96 -24.49
C TYR A 342 1.38 -10.49 -24.37
N LYS A 343 2.35 -9.73 -24.89
CA LYS A 343 3.78 -10.05 -24.79
C LYS A 343 4.41 -9.29 -23.64
N PHE A 344 5.41 -9.91 -23.01
CA PHE A 344 6.16 -9.25 -21.96
C PHE A 344 6.93 -8.05 -22.52
N ASP A 345 6.64 -6.87 -21.96
CA ASP A 345 7.32 -5.63 -22.34
C ASP A 345 8.58 -5.41 -21.50
N PHE A 346 9.71 -5.84 -22.07
CA PHE A 346 11.02 -5.72 -21.42
C PHE A 346 11.49 -4.27 -21.24
N PRO A 347 11.33 -3.34 -22.20
CA PRO A 347 11.58 -1.91 -22.04
C PRO A 347 10.85 -1.30 -20.85
N THR A 348 9.56 -1.53 -20.71
CA THR A 348 8.74 -1.04 -19.57
C THR A 348 9.25 -1.57 -18.24
N MET A 349 9.64 -2.85 -18.18
CA MET A 349 10.25 -3.42 -16.97
C MET A 349 11.56 -2.69 -16.61
N LEU A 350 12.43 -2.39 -17.57
CA LEU A 350 13.69 -1.69 -17.33
C LEU A 350 13.45 -0.25 -16.86
N ILE A 351 12.51 0.47 -17.50
CA ILE A 351 12.15 1.85 -17.10
C ILE A 351 11.61 1.85 -15.67
N SER A 352 10.68 0.94 -15.34
CA SER A 352 10.11 0.83 -14.01
C SER A 352 11.15 0.44 -12.96
N LEU A 353 12.12 -0.42 -13.30
CA LEU A 353 13.24 -0.79 -12.43
C LEU A 353 14.16 0.41 -12.18
N ALA A 354 14.52 1.18 -13.21
CA ALA A 354 15.33 2.39 -13.07
C ALA A 354 14.63 3.43 -12.19
N CYS A 355 13.33 3.64 -12.39
CA CYS A 355 12.50 4.51 -11.58
C CYS A 355 12.46 4.02 -10.12
N PHE A 356 12.28 2.72 -9.89
CA PHE A 356 12.29 2.11 -8.56
C PHE A 356 13.62 2.34 -7.84
N ILE A 357 14.74 2.06 -8.50
CA ILE A 357 16.08 2.26 -7.93
C ILE A 357 16.29 3.73 -7.57
N THR A 358 15.95 4.64 -8.47
CA THR A 358 16.10 6.09 -8.26
C THR A 358 15.28 6.57 -7.07
N ILE A 359 14.00 6.21 -7.01
CA ILE A 359 13.11 6.59 -5.90
C ILE A 359 13.59 5.96 -4.59
N TYR A 360 13.99 4.69 -4.61
CA TYR A 360 14.49 3.99 -3.42
C TYR A 360 15.76 4.67 -2.87
N GLU A 361 16.71 5.02 -3.72
CA GLU A 361 17.97 5.70 -3.31
C GLU A 361 17.70 7.13 -2.82
N ILE A 362 16.82 7.90 -3.48
CA ILE A 362 16.41 9.22 -3.02
C ILE A 362 15.79 9.13 -1.62
N MET A 363 14.91 8.17 -1.41
CA MET A 363 14.28 7.95 -0.11
C MET A 363 15.31 7.58 0.95
N MET A 364 16.25 6.69 0.61
CA MET A 364 17.36 6.32 1.48
C MET A 364 18.20 7.54 1.87
N TYR A 365 18.47 8.44 0.92
CA TYR A 365 19.22 9.67 1.15
C TYR A 365 18.46 10.62 2.10
N ILE A 366 17.19 10.90 1.82
CA ILE A 366 16.33 11.78 2.65
C ILE A 366 16.27 11.26 4.10
N TYR A 367 16.13 9.96 4.27
CA TYR A 367 16.07 9.37 5.61
C TYR A 367 17.43 9.30 6.29
N SER A 368 18.52 9.18 5.54
CA SER A 368 19.86 9.32 6.09
C SER A 368 20.05 10.69 6.74
N GLU A 369 19.56 11.75 6.11
CA GLU A 369 19.55 13.10 6.69
C GLU A 369 18.65 13.22 7.92
N LYS A 370 17.50 12.56 7.90
CA LYS A 370 16.58 12.53 9.05
C LYS A 370 17.20 11.82 10.26
N ILE A 371 17.93 10.73 10.05
CA ILE A 371 18.68 10.01 11.10
C ILE A 371 19.73 10.92 11.77
N LYS A 372 20.32 11.85 11.03
CA LYS A 372 21.26 12.85 11.57
C LYS A 372 20.62 13.74 12.64
N LYS A 373 19.37 14.09 12.46
CA LYS A 373 18.61 14.98 13.36
C LYS A 373 18.03 14.28 14.59
N ILE A 374 18.12 12.96 14.68
CA ILE A 374 17.62 12.22 15.84
C ILE A 374 18.47 12.53 17.06
N SER A 375 17.86 13.13 18.08
CA SER A 375 18.49 13.41 19.37
C SER A 375 18.71 12.12 20.14
N ILE A 376 19.98 11.78 20.41
CA ILE A 376 20.34 10.59 21.19
C ILE A 376 19.76 10.69 22.59
N LYS A 377 19.72 11.91 23.17
CA LYS A 377 19.22 12.20 24.52
C LYS A 377 17.74 11.88 24.68
N GLU A 378 16.94 12.20 23.67
CA GLU A 378 15.49 12.02 23.68
C GLU A 378 15.08 10.52 23.63
N ILE A 379 15.86 9.71 22.89
CA ILE A 379 15.59 8.28 22.71
C ILE A 379 16.07 7.43 23.89
N MET A 380 17.10 7.89 24.61
CA MET A 380 17.65 7.16 25.77
C MET A 380 16.86 7.42 27.06
N ILE A 381 16.03 8.49 27.06
CA ILE A 381 15.19 8.86 28.22
C ILE A 381 13.78 8.24 28.12
N GLU A 382 13.28 7.94 26.90
CA GLU A 382 12.04 7.16 26.69
C GLU A 382 12.29 5.64 26.78
#